data_f448d2f5a83e6fbfd33824cdcb4cf2a9
#
_entry.id   f448d2f5a83e6fbfd33824cdcb4cf2a9
#
_cell.length_a   1.000
_cell.length_b   1.000
_cell.length_c   1.000
_cell.angle_alpha   90.00
_cell.angle_beta   90.00
_cell.angle_gamma   90.00
#
_symmetry.space_group_name_H-M   'P 1'
#
loop_
_entity.id
_entity.type
_entity.pdbx_description
1 polymer ?
#
loop_
_entity_poly.entity_id
_entity_poly.type
_entity_poly.pdbx_seq_one_letter_code
_entity_poly.pdbx_strand_id
1 'polypeptide(L)'
;MEYPLLDNTDLPLVLLGGTLCNARLWQPVIERLNVAAVSCITLTGAESAPQASRRLLEVLPPRFLLAGFSLGAIVALQMAADAPERVNGLTLISVNPLPVAPDTLASRREAVRTAQARGLADWLVSSLWQSYVAPSRLSDRILQETICRMAQECGIETFAGQTEMAIHRQDNRTAFNALSCPTLLLNGAQDVICTPHHHQLLAAGNANVTRHTVEAGGHFIPLETPDEIAPLLRQWITECIQC
;
A
#
# COMPACT_ATOMS: atom_id res chain seq x y z
N MET A 1 18.37 9.45 13.70
CA MET A 1 17.95 9.38 15.14
C MET A 1 17.44 7.96 15.35
N GLU A 2 18.05 7.16 16.24
CA GLU A 2 17.55 5.82 16.57
C GLU A 2 16.40 5.95 17.58
N TYR A 3 15.23 5.46 17.21
CA TYR A 3 14.11 5.37 18.15
C TYR A 3 14.27 4.17 19.09
N PRO A 4 13.80 4.24 20.33
CA PRO A 4 13.73 3.07 21.21
C PRO A 4 12.81 2.01 20.58
N LEU A 5 13.05 0.73 20.91
CA LEU A 5 12.17 -0.36 20.48
C LEU A 5 10.74 -0.09 20.96
N LEU A 6 9.79 -0.18 20.06
CA LEU A 6 8.36 -0.09 20.35
C LEU A 6 7.80 -1.52 20.41
N ASP A 7 7.37 -1.92 21.61
CA ASP A 7 6.74 -3.22 21.82
C ASP A 7 5.29 -3.18 21.33
N ASN A 8 5.06 -3.88 20.22
CA ASN A 8 3.77 -4.06 19.58
C ASN A 8 3.41 -5.54 19.44
N THR A 9 3.92 -6.40 20.30
CA THR A 9 3.73 -7.85 20.21
C THR A 9 2.26 -8.27 20.31
N ASP A 10 1.46 -7.57 21.11
CA ASP A 10 0.02 -7.82 21.23
C ASP A 10 -0.79 -7.31 20.02
N LEU A 11 -0.24 -6.37 19.26
CA LEU A 11 -0.80 -5.79 18.04
C LEU A 11 0.25 -5.79 16.92
N PRO A 12 0.58 -6.96 16.34
CA PRO A 12 1.60 -7.04 15.30
C PRO A 12 1.24 -6.19 14.08
N LEU A 13 2.25 -5.53 13.52
CA LEU A 13 2.10 -4.72 12.32
C LEU A 13 2.11 -5.60 11.08
N VAL A 14 1.05 -5.52 10.27
CA VAL A 14 0.92 -6.20 8.98
C VAL A 14 1.07 -5.18 7.87
N LEU A 15 2.04 -5.38 6.99
CA LEU A 15 2.38 -4.51 5.87
C LEU A 15 2.06 -5.20 4.54
N LEU A 16 1.11 -4.66 3.78
CA LEU A 16 0.71 -5.18 2.47
C LEU A 16 1.38 -4.39 1.36
N GLY A 17 2.13 -5.08 0.49
CA GLY A 17 2.78 -4.47 -0.68
C GLY A 17 1.80 -4.08 -1.78
N GLY A 18 2.21 -3.16 -2.64
CA GLY A 18 1.48 -2.78 -3.86
C GLY A 18 1.67 -3.76 -5.01
N THR A 19 1.22 -3.37 -6.20
CA THR A 19 1.44 -4.14 -7.43
C THR A 19 2.95 -4.31 -7.68
N LEU A 20 3.38 -5.55 -7.91
CA LEU A 20 4.78 -5.93 -8.14
C LEU A 20 5.73 -5.51 -6.99
N CYS A 21 5.21 -5.42 -5.75
CA CYS A 21 6.00 -5.11 -4.56
C CYS A 21 6.13 -6.31 -3.64
N ASN A 22 7.30 -6.44 -3.05
CA ASN A 22 7.61 -7.42 -1.99
C ASN A 22 8.17 -6.70 -0.75
N ALA A 23 8.80 -7.43 0.18
CA ALA A 23 9.31 -6.87 1.43
C ALA A 23 10.34 -5.74 1.24
N ARG A 24 11.02 -5.66 0.08
CA ARG A 24 11.97 -4.56 -0.22
C ARG A 24 11.31 -3.19 -0.19
N LEU A 25 10.00 -3.11 -0.53
CA LEU A 25 9.23 -1.87 -0.42
C LEU A 25 9.30 -1.27 0.99
N TRP A 26 9.19 -2.14 1.98
CA TRP A 26 9.04 -1.75 3.37
C TRP A 26 10.36 -1.69 4.15
N GLN A 27 11.43 -2.27 3.59
CA GLN A 27 12.71 -2.38 4.29
C GLN A 27 13.23 -1.02 4.82
N PRO A 28 13.28 0.07 4.02
CA PRO A 28 13.78 1.36 4.53
C PRO A 28 12.90 1.94 5.65
N VAL A 29 11.61 1.65 5.62
CA VAL A 29 10.66 2.10 6.65
C VAL A 29 10.83 1.29 7.93
N ILE A 30 10.91 -0.05 7.82
CA ILE A 30 11.04 -0.96 8.97
C ILE A 30 12.33 -0.68 9.74
N GLU A 31 13.44 -0.45 9.05
CA GLU A 31 14.73 -0.09 9.67
C GLU A 31 14.64 1.16 10.54
N ARG A 32 13.69 2.06 10.23
CA ARG A 32 13.46 3.30 10.98
C ARG A 32 12.37 3.18 12.04
N LEU A 33 11.44 2.24 11.89
CA LEU A 33 10.34 2.07 12.85
C LEU A 33 10.80 1.51 14.18
N ASN A 34 11.76 0.59 14.19
CA ASN A 34 12.22 -0.14 15.36
C ASN A 34 11.05 -0.71 16.19
N VAL A 35 10.26 -1.60 15.58
CA VAL A 35 9.09 -2.28 16.16
C VAL A 35 9.40 -3.75 16.43
N ALA A 36 8.79 -4.32 17.48
CA ALA A 36 9.05 -5.69 17.91
C ALA A 36 8.42 -6.74 17.01
N ALA A 37 7.20 -6.49 16.48
CA ALA A 37 6.46 -7.44 15.67
C ALA A 37 5.97 -6.81 14.35
N VAL A 38 6.50 -7.30 13.22
CA VAL A 38 6.13 -6.85 11.87
C VAL A 38 6.14 -8.00 10.88
N SER A 39 5.17 -8.01 9.98
CA SER A 39 5.07 -8.95 8.87
C SER A 39 4.86 -8.21 7.55
N CYS A 40 5.67 -8.53 6.54
CA CYS A 40 5.51 -8.02 5.18
C CYS A 40 4.89 -9.09 4.29
N ILE A 41 3.81 -8.75 3.61
CA ILE A 41 3.07 -9.69 2.78
C ILE A 41 3.09 -9.22 1.33
N THR A 42 3.56 -10.10 0.45
CA THR A 42 3.39 -9.96 -1.00
C THR A 42 2.03 -10.54 -1.39
N LEU A 43 1.20 -9.74 -2.04
CA LEU A 43 -0.12 -10.19 -2.47
C LEU A 43 -0.02 -11.16 -3.64
N THR A 44 -0.36 -12.42 -3.42
CA THR A 44 -0.33 -13.50 -4.43
C THR A 44 -1.54 -14.41 -4.30
N GLY A 45 -1.79 -15.21 -5.35
CA GLY A 45 -2.74 -16.32 -5.30
C GLY A 45 -4.21 -15.93 -5.17
N ALA A 46 -4.59 -14.68 -5.40
CA ALA A 46 -5.97 -14.19 -5.39
C ALA A 46 -6.24 -13.40 -6.67
N GLU A 47 -7.51 -13.38 -7.10
CA GLU A 47 -7.98 -12.69 -8.31
C GLU A 47 -8.94 -11.54 -8.00
N SER A 48 -9.16 -11.23 -6.72
CA SER A 48 -9.95 -10.10 -6.28
C SER A 48 -9.54 -9.65 -4.88
N ALA A 49 -9.78 -8.37 -4.55
CA ALA A 49 -9.52 -7.85 -3.21
C ALA A 49 -10.33 -8.59 -2.11
N PRO A 50 -11.63 -8.94 -2.31
CA PRO A 50 -12.36 -9.76 -1.34
C PRO A 50 -11.78 -11.17 -1.14
N GLN A 51 -11.25 -11.79 -2.19
CA GLN A 51 -10.61 -13.10 -2.05
C GLN A 51 -9.27 -13.00 -1.30
N ALA A 52 -8.47 -11.98 -1.59
CA ALA A 52 -7.23 -11.71 -0.87
C ALA A 52 -7.50 -11.44 0.61
N SER A 53 -8.49 -10.60 0.91
CA SER A 53 -8.93 -10.29 2.27
C SER A 53 -9.28 -11.55 3.06
N ARG A 54 -10.17 -12.41 2.55
CA ARG A 54 -10.55 -13.66 3.22
C ARG A 54 -9.35 -14.55 3.54
N ARG A 55 -8.47 -14.80 2.55
CA ARG A 55 -7.27 -15.64 2.74
C ARG A 55 -6.31 -15.07 3.79
N LEU A 56 -6.14 -13.76 3.80
CA LEU A 56 -5.27 -13.12 4.80
C LEU A 56 -5.88 -13.18 6.19
N LEU A 57 -7.19 -12.94 6.32
CA LEU A 57 -7.89 -13.02 7.60
C LEU A 57 -7.89 -14.43 8.19
N GLU A 58 -7.79 -15.49 7.39
CA GLU A 58 -7.68 -16.88 7.87
C GLU A 58 -6.35 -17.16 8.59
N VAL A 59 -5.27 -16.48 8.20
CA VAL A 59 -3.91 -16.79 8.69
C VAL A 59 -3.30 -15.73 9.62
N LEU A 60 -3.89 -14.55 9.64
CA LEU A 60 -3.41 -13.45 10.48
C LEU A 60 -3.90 -13.58 11.94
N PRO A 61 -3.19 -12.99 12.90
CA PRO A 61 -3.60 -12.93 14.30
C PRO A 61 -5.02 -12.37 14.48
N PRO A 62 -5.69 -12.63 15.61
CA PRO A 62 -7.05 -12.13 15.88
C PRO A 62 -7.16 -10.61 15.83
N ARG A 63 -6.09 -9.90 16.26
CA ARG A 63 -5.99 -8.43 16.27
C ARG A 63 -4.64 -8.01 15.72
N PHE A 64 -4.61 -6.95 14.92
CA PHE A 64 -3.39 -6.44 14.31
C PHE A 64 -3.52 -4.98 13.88
N LEU A 65 -2.39 -4.34 13.66
CA LEU A 65 -2.27 -3.07 12.94
C LEU A 65 -2.04 -3.36 11.47
N LEU A 66 -2.75 -2.65 10.60
CA LEU A 66 -2.74 -2.91 9.16
C LEU A 66 -2.29 -1.69 8.38
N ALA A 67 -1.22 -1.84 7.61
CA ALA A 67 -0.79 -0.81 6.67
C ALA A 67 -0.69 -1.38 5.25
N GLY A 68 -1.26 -0.68 4.29
CA GLY A 68 -1.22 -1.08 2.88
C GLY A 68 -0.71 0.04 1.99
N PHE A 69 0.05 -0.33 0.96
CA PHE A 69 0.53 0.57 -0.09
C PHE A 69 -0.16 0.25 -1.42
N SER A 70 -0.74 1.24 -2.09
CA SER A 70 -1.32 1.12 -3.43
C SER A 70 -2.34 -0.03 -3.52
N LEU A 71 -2.09 -1.12 -4.26
CA LEU A 71 -2.92 -2.32 -4.27
C LEU A 71 -3.09 -2.92 -2.86
N GLY A 72 -2.01 -2.93 -2.06
CA GLY A 72 -2.07 -3.37 -0.67
C GLY A 72 -3.02 -2.51 0.18
N ALA A 73 -3.13 -1.22 -0.11
CA ALA A 73 -4.08 -0.34 0.56
C ALA A 73 -5.54 -0.63 0.14
N ILE A 74 -5.76 -1.04 -1.12
CA ILE A 74 -7.08 -1.51 -1.59
C ILE A 74 -7.49 -2.79 -0.83
N VAL A 75 -6.56 -3.75 -0.67
CA VAL A 75 -6.82 -4.98 0.09
C VAL A 75 -6.98 -4.68 1.58
N ALA A 76 -6.18 -3.78 2.15
CA ALA A 76 -6.31 -3.36 3.55
C ALA A 76 -7.68 -2.71 3.82
N LEU A 77 -8.16 -1.88 2.90
CA LEU A 77 -9.49 -1.28 2.97
C LEU A 77 -10.60 -2.34 2.91
N GLN A 78 -10.43 -3.37 2.08
CA GLN A 78 -11.35 -4.52 2.03
C GLN A 78 -11.32 -5.32 3.34
N MET A 79 -10.14 -5.61 3.90
CA MET A 79 -10.00 -6.33 5.17
C MET A 79 -10.65 -5.57 6.33
N ALA A 80 -10.49 -4.26 6.38
CA ALA A 80 -11.13 -3.42 7.38
C ALA A 80 -12.67 -3.37 7.23
N ALA A 81 -13.18 -3.54 6.01
CA ALA A 81 -14.62 -3.67 5.77
C ALA A 81 -15.17 -5.06 6.16
N ASP A 82 -14.37 -6.12 5.91
CA ASP A 82 -14.80 -7.51 6.17
C ASP A 82 -14.70 -7.91 7.65
N ALA A 83 -13.74 -7.34 8.40
CA ALA A 83 -13.46 -7.69 9.80
C ALA A 83 -12.97 -6.45 10.60
N PRO A 84 -13.82 -5.41 10.76
CA PRO A 84 -13.41 -4.16 11.40
C PRO A 84 -12.95 -4.33 12.85
N GLU A 85 -13.48 -5.33 13.57
CA GLU A 85 -13.14 -5.65 14.95
C GLU A 85 -11.71 -6.22 15.12
N ARG A 86 -11.09 -6.68 14.03
CA ARG A 86 -9.72 -7.23 14.02
C ARG A 86 -8.66 -6.18 13.69
N VAL A 87 -9.05 -5.11 13.01
CA VAL A 87 -8.16 -4.03 12.57
C VAL A 87 -8.12 -2.93 13.62
N ASN A 88 -7.12 -2.97 14.50
CA ASN A 88 -6.97 -2.02 15.61
C ASN A 88 -6.39 -0.66 15.18
N GLY A 89 -5.85 -0.57 14.00
CA GLY A 89 -5.39 0.64 13.35
C GLY A 89 -5.21 0.39 11.87
N LEU A 90 -5.49 1.39 11.05
CA LEU A 90 -5.42 1.30 9.59
C LEU A 90 -4.53 2.41 9.02
N THR A 91 -3.54 2.04 8.22
CA THR A 91 -2.78 3.00 7.40
C THR A 91 -2.96 2.69 5.92
N LEU A 92 -3.35 3.69 5.15
CA LEU A 92 -3.49 3.59 3.69
C LEU A 92 -2.52 4.56 3.02
N ILE A 93 -1.59 4.01 2.25
CA ILE A 93 -0.52 4.76 1.57
C ILE A 93 -0.76 4.72 0.06
N SER A 94 -0.81 5.89 -0.57
CA SER A 94 -0.96 6.05 -2.03
C SER A 94 -2.13 5.22 -2.57
N VAL A 95 -3.34 5.41 -2.01
CA VAL A 95 -4.55 4.65 -2.36
C VAL A 95 -5.50 5.44 -3.26
N ASN A 96 -6.06 4.76 -4.26
CA ASN A 96 -7.26 5.20 -4.97
C ASN A 96 -8.44 4.33 -4.51
N PRO A 97 -9.40 4.86 -3.72
CA PRO A 97 -10.50 4.08 -3.14
C PRO A 97 -11.66 3.85 -4.11
N LEU A 98 -11.63 4.46 -5.29
CA LEU A 98 -12.72 4.41 -6.25
C LEU A 98 -12.74 3.07 -7.00
N PRO A 99 -13.91 2.59 -7.40
CA PRO A 99 -14.01 1.47 -8.34
C PRO A 99 -13.23 1.73 -9.62
N VAL A 100 -12.82 0.66 -10.29
CA VAL A 100 -12.16 0.78 -11.59
C VAL A 100 -13.15 1.24 -12.65
N ALA A 101 -12.78 2.24 -13.43
CA ALA A 101 -13.59 2.68 -14.55
C ALA A 101 -13.66 1.57 -15.63
N PRO A 102 -14.87 1.20 -16.11
CA PRO A 102 -15.05 0.06 -17.02
C PRO A 102 -14.24 0.13 -18.32
N ASP A 103 -14.01 1.31 -18.83
CA ASP A 103 -13.21 1.58 -20.04
C ASP A 103 -11.70 1.30 -19.85
N THR A 104 -11.22 1.20 -18.62
CA THR A 104 -9.80 0.90 -18.31
C THR A 104 -9.50 -0.60 -18.11
N LEU A 105 -10.52 -1.46 -18.10
CA LEU A 105 -10.33 -2.90 -17.83
C LEU A 105 -9.45 -3.58 -18.88
N ALA A 106 -9.74 -3.31 -20.17
CA ALA A 106 -9.00 -3.89 -21.28
C ALA A 106 -7.52 -3.45 -21.27
N SER A 107 -7.25 -2.17 -21.04
CA SER A 107 -5.89 -1.63 -21.00
C SER A 107 -5.07 -2.18 -19.85
N ARG A 108 -5.68 -2.46 -18.68
CA ARG A 108 -5.00 -3.09 -17.55
C ARG A 108 -4.56 -4.52 -17.88
N ARG A 109 -5.41 -5.32 -18.53
CA ARG A 109 -5.04 -6.67 -19.00
C ARG A 109 -4.02 -6.64 -20.13
N GLU A 110 -4.09 -5.64 -21.01
CA GLU A 110 -3.10 -5.44 -22.06
C GLU A 110 -1.72 -5.11 -21.48
N ALA A 111 -1.66 -4.34 -20.40
CA ALA A 111 -0.42 -4.06 -19.68
C ALA A 111 0.30 -5.35 -19.23
N VAL A 112 -0.44 -6.36 -18.76
CA VAL A 112 0.12 -7.67 -18.38
C VAL A 112 0.71 -8.38 -19.61
N ARG A 113 -0.03 -8.43 -20.73
CA ARG A 113 0.47 -9.05 -21.98
C ARG A 113 1.72 -8.35 -22.50
N THR A 114 1.73 -7.02 -22.47
CA THR A 114 2.88 -6.22 -22.89
C THR A 114 4.09 -6.48 -21.99
N ALA A 115 3.88 -6.53 -20.66
CA ALA A 115 4.94 -6.82 -19.72
C ALA A 115 5.49 -8.26 -19.89
N GLN A 116 4.61 -9.22 -20.21
CA GLN A 116 5.03 -10.61 -20.52
C GLN A 116 5.92 -10.68 -21.78
N ALA A 117 5.55 -9.92 -22.81
CA ALA A 117 6.29 -9.93 -24.07
C ALA A 117 7.63 -9.19 -23.99
N ARG A 118 7.72 -8.10 -23.22
CA ARG A 118 8.90 -7.22 -23.13
C ARG A 118 9.83 -7.51 -21.96
N GLY A 119 9.34 -8.25 -20.95
CA GLY A 119 9.96 -8.36 -19.64
C GLY A 119 9.49 -7.26 -18.68
N LEU A 120 9.26 -7.65 -17.42
CA LEU A 120 8.68 -6.76 -16.39
C LEU A 120 9.50 -5.49 -16.14
N ALA A 121 10.82 -5.59 -16.09
CA ALA A 121 11.68 -4.43 -15.83
C ALA A 121 11.62 -3.42 -16.99
N ASP A 122 11.76 -3.88 -18.23
CA ASP A 122 11.75 -3.01 -19.41
C ASP A 122 10.37 -2.36 -19.62
N TRP A 123 9.31 -3.14 -19.38
CA TRP A 123 7.96 -2.62 -19.43
C TRP A 123 7.72 -1.55 -18.35
N LEU A 124 8.14 -1.81 -17.11
CA LEU A 124 7.99 -0.88 -15.99
C LEU A 124 8.70 0.44 -16.27
N VAL A 125 9.97 0.38 -16.68
CA VAL A 125 10.76 1.58 -16.98
C VAL A 125 10.15 2.38 -18.12
N SER A 126 9.70 1.72 -19.20
CA SER A 126 9.16 2.41 -20.37
C SER A 126 7.73 2.93 -20.19
N SER A 127 6.93 2.31 -19.29
CA SER A 127 5.49 2.58 -19.20
C SER A 127 5.07 3.26 -17.90
N LEU A 128 5.76 3.02 -16.79
CA LEU A 128 5.31 3.44 -15.46
C LEU A 128 6.31 4.33 -14.70
N TRP A 129 7.60 4.26 -15.00
CA TRP A 129 8.63 4.92 -14.20
C TRP A 129 8.35 6.41 -13.95
N GLN A 130 7.95 7.14 -14.99
CA GLN A 130 7.64 8.57 -14.89
C GLN A 130 6.44 8.89 -13.99
N SER A 131 5.54 7.93 -13.80
CA SER A 131 4.36 8.07 -12.93
C SER A 131 4.57 7.51 -11.52
N TYR A 132 5.62 6.69 -11.33
CA TYR A 132 5.88 5.99 -10.08
C TYR A 132 6.61 6.84 -9.04
N VAL A 133 7.40 7.77 -9.49
CA VAL A 133 8.25 8.56 -8.59
C VAL A 133 8.08 10.05 -8.84
N ALA A 134 8.42 10.85 -7.84
CA ALA A 134 8.46 12.30 -7.99
C ALA A 134 9.41 12.72 -9.11
N PRO A 135 9.17 13.82 -9.84
CA PRO A 135 10.05 14.30 -10.92
C PRO A 135 11.51 14.46 -10.51
N SER A 136 11.76 14.86 -9.26
CA SER A 136 13.11 14.99 -8.69
C SER A 136 13.85 13.65 -8.55
N ARG A 137 13.13 12.51 -8.58
CA ARG A 137 13.69 11.16 -8.39
C ARG A 137 13.81 10.39 -9.73
N LEU A 138 13.44 10.98 -10.85
CA LEU A 138 13.50 10.32 -12.17
C LEU A 138 14.91 9.86 -12.57
N SER A 139 15.96 10.53 -12.10
CA SER A 139 17.36 10.15 -12.33
C SER A 139 17.93 9.20 -11.27
N ASP A 140 17.14 8.82 -10.26
CA ASP A 140 17.58 7.93 -9.18
C ASP A 140 17.63 6.47 -9.65
N ARG A 141 18.81 6.04 -10.06
CA ARG A 141 19.05 4.68 -10.59
C ARG A 141 18.89 3.61 -9.53
N ILE A 142 19.28 3.88 -8.26
CA ILE A 142 19.17 2.91 -7.18
C ILE A 142 17.70 2.62 -6.86
N LEU A 143 16.88 3.66 -6.81
CA LEU A 143 15.44 3.54 -6.64
C LEU A 143 14.80 2.76 -7.80
N GLN A 144 15.19 3.09 -9.05
CA GLN A 144 14.69 2.41 -10.25
C GLN A 144 15.06 0.91 -10.24
N GLU A 145 16.31 0.59 -9.97
CA GLU A 145 16.80 -0.79 -9.88
C GLU A 145 16.08 -1.57 -8.77
N THR A 146 15.81 -0.94 -7.63
CA THR A 146 15.07 -1.56 -6.51
C THR A 146 13.65 -1.91 -6.94
N ILE A 147 12.93 -0.99 -7.58
CA ILE A 147 11.55 -1.22 -8.05
C ILE A 147 11.52 -2.27 -9.16
N CYS A 148 12.46 -2.21 -10.12
CA CYS A 148 12.57 -3.22 -11.17
C CYS A 148 12.88 -4.61 -10.61
N ARG A 149 13.75 -4.71 -9.61
CA ARG A 149 14.09 -5.97 -8.96
C ARG A 149 12.88 -6.57 -8.23
N MET A 150 12.10 -5.75 -7.50
CA MET A 150 10.86 -6.23 -6.89
C MET A 150 9.90 -6.80 -7.94
N ALA A 151 9.73 -6.11 -9.06
CA ALA A 151 8.87 -6.56 -10.14
C ALA A 151 9.32 -7.91 -10.73
N GLN A 152 10.63 -8.08 -10.97
CA GLN A 152 11.21 -9.32 -11.47
C GLN A 152 11.06 -10.48 -10.46
N GLU A 153 11.29 -10.21 -9.17
CA GLU A 153 11.14 -11.20 -8.09
C GLU A 153 9.68 -11.61 -7.89
N CYS A 154 8.72 -10.71 -8.07
CA CYS A 154 7.28 -11.02 -8.04
C CYS A 154 6.84 -11.89 -9.24
N GLY A 155 7.33 -11.58 -10.42
CA GLY A 155 7.06 -12.32 -11.64
C GLY A 155 5.72 -12.01 -12.29
N ILE A 156 5.55 -12.50 -13.54
CA ILE A 156 4.40 -12.16 -14.40
C ILE A 156 3.08 -12.75 -13.89
N GLU A 157 3.10 -13.95 -13.33
CA GLU A 157 1.90 -14.60 -12.78
C GLU A 157 1.34 -13.80 -11.60
N THR A 158 2.22 -13.29 -10.74
CA THR A 158 1.82 -12.39 -9.65
C THR A 158 1.22 -11.11 -10.20
N PHE A 159 1.83 -10.51 -11.23
CA PHE A 159 1.30 -9.30 -11.87
C PHE A 159 -0.08 -9.51 -12.48
N ALA A 160 -0.31 -10.64 -13.14
CA ALA A 160 -1.61 -11.00 -13.69
C ALA A 160 -2.68 -11.10 -12.59
N GLY A 161 -2.42 -11.85 -11.51
CA GLY A 161 -3.33 -11.97 -10.37
C GLY A 161 -3.59 -10.63 -9.67
N GLN A 162 -2.57 -9.83 -9.45
CA GLN A 162 -2.69 -8.50 -8.85
C GLN A 162 -3.48 -7.53 -9.74
N THR A 163 -3.38 -7.66 -11.07
CA THR A 163 -4.18 -6.89 -12.01
C THR A 163 -5.67 -7.23 -11.88
N GLU A 164 -6.03 -8.51 -11.83
CA GLU A 164 -7.42 -8.93 -11.61
C GLU A 164 -7.90 -8.51 -10.21
N MET A 165 -7.05 -8.59 -9.19
CA MET A 165 -7.34 -8.10 -7.84
C MET A 165 -7.68 -6.60 -7.84
N ALA A 166 -6.93 -5.79 -8.58
CA ALA A 166 -7.21 -4.36 -8.74
C ALA A 166 -8.49 -4.10 -9.55
N ILE A 167 -8.76 -4.89 -10.59
CA ILE A 167 -9.96 -4.80 -11.43
C ILE A 167 -11.23 -5.10 -10.62
N HIS A 168 -11.20 -6.14 -9.80
CA HIS A 168 -12.34 -6.61 -9.01
C HIS A 168 -12.37 -6.04 -7.58
N ARG A 169 -11.82 -4.82 -7.38
CA ARG A 169 -11.94 -4.12 -6.10
C ARG A 169 -13.35 -3.58 -5.90
N GLN A 170 -13.78 -3.56 -4.67
CA GLN A 170 -15.08 -3.00 -4.29
C GLN A 170 -14.95 -1.55 -3.82
N ASP A 171 -16.06 -0.83 -3.83
CA ASP A 171 -16.16 0.49 -3.21
C ASP A 171 -16.46 0.31 -1.71
N ASN A 172 -15.43 0.37 -0.90
CA ASN A 172 -15.52 0.19 0.56
C ASN A 172 -15.58 1.52 1.33
N ARG A 173 -15.85 2.66 0.66
CA ARG A 173 -15.87 3.98 1.32
C ARG A 173 -16.93 4.07 2.41
N THR A 174 -18.11 3.47 2.22
CA THR A 174 -19.16 3.45 3.24
C THR A 174 -18.71 2.69 4.49
N ALA A 175 -18.08 1.52 4.32
CA ALA A 175 -17.54 0.75 5.43
C ALA A 175 -16.40 1.51 6.12
N PHE A 176 -15.50 2.13 5.34
CA PHE A 176 -14.41 2.96 5.84
C PHE A 176 -14.91 4.12 6.72
N ASN A 177 -16.00 4.78 6.33
CA ASN A 177 -16.58 5.88 7.09
C ASN A 177 -17.11 5.46 8.46
N ALA A 178 -17.43 4.16 8.64
CA ALA A 178 -17.92 3.59 9.89
C ALA A 178 -16.79 3.05 10.80
N LEU A 179 -15.53 3.06 10.35
CA LEU A 179 -14.40 2.59 11.16
C LEU A 179 -14.14 3.54 12.33
N SER A 180 -13.94 2.95 13.50
CA SER A 180 -13.61 3.66 14.74
C SER A 180 -12.11 3.63 15.10
N CYS A 181 -11.34 2.73 14.47
CA CYS A 181 -9.90 2.63 14.77
C CYS A 181 -9.12 3.86 14.26
N PRO A 182 -8.01 4.21 14.92
CA PRO A 182 -7.11 5.26 14.45
C PRO A 182 -6.66 4.99 13.02
N THR A 183 -6.90 5.94 12.14
CA THR A 183 -6.59 5.77 10.71
C THR A 183 -5.63 6.84 10.23
N LEU A 184 -4.55 6.41 9.55
CA LEU A 184 -3.55 7.29 8.94
C LEU A 184 -3.60 7.17 7.41
N LEU A 185 -3.77 8.29 6.72
CA LEU A 185 -3.67 8.39 5.27
C LEU A 185 -2.39 9.12 4.87
N LEU A 186 -1.56 8.48 4.04
CA LEU A 186 -0.31 9.03 3.55
C LEU A 186 -0.29 9.04 2.02
N ASN A 187 0.03 10.18 1.42
CA ASN A 187 0.21 10.30 -0.02
C ASN A 187 1.34 11.25 -0.38
N GLY A 188 1.95 11.06 -1.54
CA GLY A 188 2.85 12.05 -2.13
C GLY A 188 2.07 13.18 -2.79
N ALA A 189 2.54 14.42 -2.65
CA ALA A 189 1.95 15.57 -3.34
C ALA A 189 2.05 15.46 -4.87
N GLN A 190 3.05 14.72 -5.34
CA GLN A 190 3.39 14.53 -6.75
C GLN A 190 2.94 13.17 -7.29
N ASP A 191 2.13 12.41 -6.53
CA ASP A 191 1.53 11.15 -6.98
C ASP A 191 0.44 11.41 -8.01
N VAL A 192 0.70 11.01 -9.26
CA VAL A 192 -0.23 11.14 -10.40
C VAL A 192 -1.13 9.91 -10.57
N ILE A 193 -0.87 8.83 -9.84
CA ILE A 193 -1.64 7.57 -9.88
C ILE A 193 -2.73 7.60 -8.81
N CYS A 194 -2.33 7.85 -7.56
CA CYS A 194 -3.22 7.95 -6.41
C CYS A 194 -3.13 9.36 -5.84
N THR A 195 -3.73 10.30 -6.55
CA THR A 195 -3.60 11.74 -6.29
C THR A 195 -4.04 12.14 -4.87
N PRO A 196 -3.56 13.27 -4.34
CA PRO A 196 -4.03 13.79 -3.05
C PRO A 196 -5.55 13.92 -2.95
N HIS A 197 -6.26 14.13 -4.08
CA HIS A 197 -7.72 14.17 -4.12
C HIS A 197 -8.36 12.84 -3.68
N HIS A 198 -7.81 11.68 -4.05
CA HIS A 198 -8.31 10.37 -3.60
C HIS A 198 -8.27 10.23 -2.07
N HIS A 199 -7.21 10.74 -1.44
CA HIS A 199 -7.05 10.75 0.01
C HIS A 199 -7.98 11.75 0.69
N GLN A 200 -8.25 12.91 0.06
CA GLN A 200 -9.24 13.87 0.55
C GLN A 200 -10.64 13.27 0.57
N LEU A 201 -11.01 12.50 -0.48
CA LEU A 201 -12.31 11.81 -0.53
C LEU A 201 -12.51 10.82 0.63
N LEU A 202 -11.45 10.08 1.01
CA LEU A 202 -11.52 9.20 2.18
C LEU A 202 -11.61 9.99 3.48
N ALA A 203 -10.74 10.99 3.67
CA ALA A 203 -10.68 11.76 4.90
C ALA A 203 -11.98 12.51 5.21
N ALA A 204 -12.71 12.94 4.19
CA ALA A 204 -13.95 13.70 4.36
C ALA A 204 -15.08 12.89 5.03
N GLY A 205 -15.03 11.56 5.00
CA GLY A 205 -16.10 10.69 5.49
C GLY A 205 -15.88 10.09 6.89
N ASN A 206 -14.67 10.22 7.47
CA ASN A 206 -14.34 9.59 8.74
C ASN A 206 -13.58 10.55 9.67
N ALA A 207 -14.13 10.79 10.86
CA ALA A 207 -13.56 11.72 11.84
C ALA A 207 -12.28 11.19 12.54
N ASN A 208 -12.02 9.88 12.48
CA ASN A 208 -10.84 9.25 13.11
C ASN A 208 -9.63 9.19 12.18
N VAL A 209 -9.62 10.00 11.11
CA VAL A 209 -8.57 10.01 10.10
C VAL A 209 -7.61 11.17 10.32
N THR A 210 -6.33 10.83 10.45
CA THR A 210 -5.22 11.77 10.29
C THR A 210 -4.67 11.63 8.87
N ARG A 211 -4.50 12.76 8.15
CA ARG A 211 -3.99 12.76 6.78
C ARG A 211 -2.72 13.59 6.69
N HIS A 212 -1.67 13.02 6.08
CA HIS A 212 -0.46 13.73 5.73
C HIS A 212 -0.15 13.60 4.24
N THR A 213 0.29 14.70 3.64
CA THR A 213 0.78 14.74 2.26
C THR A 213 2.27 15.04 2.29
N VAL A 214 3.07 14.18 1.67
CA VAL A 214 4.53 14.31 1.57
C VAL A 214 4.87 15.14 0.34
N GLU A 215 5.34 16.36 0.53
CA GLU A 215 5.54 17.34 -0.55
C GLU A 215 6.52 16.86 -1.62
N ALA A 216 7.62 16.19 -1.24
CA ALA A 216 8.64 15.69 -2.15
C ALA A 216 8.36 14.28 -2.70
N GLY A 217 7.21 13.68 -2.33
CA GLY A 217 6.89 12.29 -2.66
C GLY A 217 6.06 12.13 -3.94
N GLY A 218 6.39 11.11 -4.73
CA GLY A 218 5.56 10.55 -5.80
C GLY A 218 4.66 9.45 -5.30
N HIS A 219 4.50 8.39 -6.11
CA HIS A 219 3.68 7.23 -5.73
C HIS A 219 4.38 6.32 -4.71
N PHE A 220 5.69 6.10 -4.87
CA PHE A 220 6.47 5.16 -4.05
C PHE A 220 7.05 5.80 -2.78
N ILE A 221 6.27 6.62 -2.05
CA ILE A 221 6.75 7.30 -0.84
C ILE A 221 7.41 6.39 0.22
N PRO A 222 7.10 5.08 0.35
CA PRO A 222 7.87 4.21 1.25
C PRO A 222 9.34 4.05 0.86
N LEU A 223 9.67 4.19 -0.42
CA LEU A 223 11.05 4.16 -0.93
C LEU A 223 11.62 5.54 -1.17
N GLU A 224 10.79 6.50 -1.58
CA GLU A 224 11.22 7.86 -1.92
C GLU A 224 11.55 8.69 -0.69
N THR A 225 10.72 8.58 0.36
CA THR A 225 10.75 9.45 1.54
C THR A 225 10.58 8.67 2.86
N PRO A 226 11.34 7.57 3.09
CA PRO A 226 11.18 6.74 4.28
C PRO A 226 11.45 7.52 5.58
N ASP A 227 12.32 8.54 5.54
CA ASP A 227 12.64 9.39 6.69
C ASP A 227 11.46 10.29 7.11
N GLU A 228 10.56 10.63 6.18
CA GLU A 228 9.37 11.42 6.48
C GLU A 228 8.20 10.56 6.96
N ILE A 229 7.98 9.38 6.35
CA ILE A 229 6.82 8.56 6.68
C ILE A 229 7.02 7.66 7.92
N ALA A 230 8.25 7.25 8.22
CA ALA A 230 8.49 6.38 9.37
C ALA A 230 8.13 7.02 10.71
N PRO A 231 8.44 8.30 10.99
CA PRO A 231 7.97 8.97 12.20
C PRO A 231 6.45 9.04 12.31
N LEU A 232 5.74 9.29 11.20
CA LEU A 232 4.28 9.34 11.17
C LEU A 232 3.66 7.96 11.46
N LEU A 233 4.21 6.90 10.86
CA LEU A 233 3.80 5.53 11.14
C LEU A 233 4.08 5.16 12.60
N ARG A 234 5.23 5.54 13.12
CA ARG A 234 5.58 5.27 14.52
C ARG A 234 4.64 5.95 15.50
N GLN A 235 4.29 7.21 15.25
CA GLN A 235 3.30 7.94 16.05
C GLN A 235 1.96 7.23 16.01
N TRP A 236 1.46 6.87 14.82
CA TRP A 236 0.20 6.15 14.65
C TRP A 236 0.20 4.79 15.38
N ILE A 237 1.30 4.00 15.29
CA ILE A 237 1.43 2.74 16.03
C ILE A 237 1.31 2.99 17.54
N THR A 238 1.97 4.04 18.05
CA THR A 238 1.94 4.40 19.48
C THR A 238 0.51 4.75 19.92
N GLU A 239 -0.21 5.53 19.13
CA GLU A 239 -1.62 5.87 19.37
C GLU A 239 -2.50 4.61 19.42
N CYS A 240 -2.31 3.67 18.48
CA CYS A 240 -3.08 2.43 18.43
C CYS A 240 -2.84 1.49 19.62
N ILE A 241 -1.63 1.49 20.19
CA ILE A 241 -1.28 0.64 21.37
C ILE A 241 -1.87 1.23 22.65
N GLN A 242 -2.08 2.54 22.72
CA GLN A 242 -2.60 3.25 23.88
C GLN A 242 -4.13 3.28 23.97
N CYS A 243 -4.84 2.93 22.88
CA CYS A 243 -6.29 2.81 22.80
C CYS A 243 -6.77 1.41 23.24
#